data_81e2a43b5631a6f6c922120f423749f4
#
_entry.id   81e2a43b5631a6f6c922120f423749f4
#
_cell.length_a   1.000
_cell.length_b   1.000
_cell.length_c   1.000
_cell.angle_alpha   90.00
_cell.angle_beta   90.00
_cell.angle_gamma   90.00
#
_symmetry.space_group_name_H-M   'P 1'
#
loop_
_entity.id
_entity.type
_entity.pdbx_description
1 polymer ?
#
loop_
_entity_poly.entity_id
_entity_poly.type
_entity_poly.pdbx_seq_one_letter_code
_entity_poly.pdbx_strand_id
1 'polypeptide(L)'
;MIEVVDLLYKNPHDIVRTPDQEASMKHLLLEEVINGATVNPQLQRDIYDLISVPEPDPENIMWRRDILDDFLSNPALFDDLRSILGIYDEICKGMRNATRGGGSAVVSKKELTGRDSQIFKMRSYADCIVRTIEMYEEAAKVFKPRRLMSEAFCRIKDFVNRELRKDETVKLKKLAAELAESITLDTSFIISMDLNKYFCVEDVEMLELDSNPYNYKDPKKREGFDPKARIEYIGFDSIDDGQLRLLVEKSIARLCRQMEHIVNELKRPFEKISRGIYFYRFGIGLENKIRELGLPVCLPSVDAEDKRCFECSSACDLWLAMNMKKNDRYCVPGDSIVANDIYLGPTDGSLVITGKNNAGKTVFLRTIGIIQVLAQAGLPVPAETCYISPVHGLYAYFTAMDTGNGRFEDEVKSISSMLDIVSEGDLVLLNEAFQSTAYEEAADVLCNVLAYAAASGFRCVSVTHLPGIKEHMRELEGEFRLPFRAKFAEAAVDSEGKPTHKIDFLRG
;
A
#
# COMPACT_ATOMS: atom_id res chain seq x y z
N MET A 1 -23.33 6.60 -4.00
CA MET A 1 -21.85 6.66 -4.08
C MET A 1 -21.35 5.23 -4.06
N ILE A 2 -20.53 4.81 -5.01
CA ILE A 2 -19.94 3.45 -5.03
C ILE A 2 -18.94 3.38 -3.88
N GLU A 3 -19.09 2.41 -2.98
CA GLU A 3 -18.16 2.18 -1.89
C GLU A 3 -16.82 1.69 -2.48
N VAL A 4 -15.75 2.44 -2.23
CA VAL A 4 -14.41 2.11 -2.72
C VAL A 4 -13.58 1.63 -1.55
N VAL A 5 -13.23 0.34 -1.54
CA VAL A 5 -12.34 -0.25 -0.53
C VAL A 5 -10.89 -0.03 -0.95
N ASP A 6 -10.11 0.64 -0.10
CA ASP A 6 -8.67 0.76 -0.25
C ASP A 6 -8.00 -0.43 0.46
N LEU A 7 -7.10 -1.14 -0.23
CA LEU A 7 -6.42 -2.27 0.41
C LEU A 7 -5.30 -1.85 1.38
N LEU A 8 -4.80 -0.62 1.26
CA LEU A 8 -3.69 -0.15 2.09
C LEU A 8 -4.17 0.62 3.32
N TYR A 9 -5.33 1.28 3.24
CA TYR A 9 -5.81 2.17 4.30
C TYR A 9 -7.29 1.95 4.56
N LYS A 10 -7.64 1.64 5.81
CA LYS A 10 -9.01 1.72 6.32
C LYS A 10 -9.39 3.19 6.52
N ASN A 11 -8.49 3.94 7.13
CA ASN A 11 -8.57 5.36 7.43
C ASN A 11 -7.45 6.09 6.68
N PRO A 12 -7.71 6.66 5.48
CA PRO A 12 -6.69 7.39 4.73
C PRO A 12 -6.23 8.64 5.48
N HIS A 13 -4.92 8.85 5.53
CA HIS A 13 -4.27 10.04 6.07
C HIS A 13 -3.03 10.40 5.24
N ASP A 14 -2.53 11.61 5.44
CA ASP A 14 -1.32 12.07 4.76
C ASP A 14 -0.09 11.54 5.50
N ILE A 15 0.82 10.93 4.76
CA ILE A 15 2.11 10.46 5.27
C ILE A 15 3.16 11.51 4.91
N VAL A 16 3.79 12.08 5.94
CA VAL A 16 4.87 13.06 5.76
C VAL A 16 6.20 12.41 6.15
N ARG A 17 7.10 12.26 5.21
CA ARG A 17 8.45 11.76 5.45
C ARG A 17 9.39 12.92 5.78
N THR A 18 10.17 12.79 6.84
CA THR A 18 11.23 13.73 7.19
C THR A 18 12.61 13.20 6.77
N PRO A 19 13.60 14.08 6.52
CA PRO A 19 14.98 13.66 6.21
C PRO A 19 15.61 12.77 7.29
N ASP A 20 15.28 13.01 8.57
CA ASP A 20 15.81 12.25 9.70
C ASP A 20 15.23 10.83 9.77
N GLN A 21 13.94 10.67 9.42
CA GLN A 21 13.34 9.33 9.26
C GLN A 21 14.00 8.57 8.11
N GLU A 22 14.29 9.23 6.99
CA GLU A 22 15.00 8.60 5.88
C GLU A 22 16.43 8.17 6.27
N ALA A 23 17.16 9.02 7.00
CA ALA A 23 18.48 8.69 7.53
C ALA A 23 18.40 7.49 8.50
N SER A 24 17.37 7.42 9.33
CA SER A 24 17.12 6.33 10.28
C SER A 24 16.92 4.99 9.55
N MET A 25 16.18 4.97 8.45
CA MET A 25 15.96 3.74 7.66
C MET A 25 17.25 3.22 7.02
N LYS A 26 18.19 4.09 6.68
CA LYS A 26 19.54 3.70 6.21
C LYS A 26 20.35 3.04 7.31
N HIS A 27 20.29 3.55 8.55
CA HIS A 27 20.94 2.91 9.71
C HIS A 27 20.37 1.53 10.02
N LEU A 28 19.07 1.31 9.79
CA LEU A 28 18.42 0.03 9.94
C LEU A 28 18.66 -0.93 8.77
N LEU A 29 19.25 -0.48 7.66
CA LEU A 29 19.44 -1.26 6.43
C LEU A 29 18.11 -1.76 5.84
N LEU A 30 17.06 -0.92 5.93
CA LEU A 30 15.73 -1.27 5.45
C LEU A 30 15.71 -1.57 3.95
N GLU A 31 16.44 -0.78 3.15
CA GLU A 31 16.54 -0.97 1.70
C GLU A 31 17.13 -2.34 1.37
N GLU A 32 18.15 -2.77 2.09
CA GLU A 32 18.80 -4.08 1.91
C GLU A 32 17.85 -5.23 2.27
N VAL A 33 17.03 -5.07 3.31
CA VAL A 33 15.99 -6.04 3.68
C VAL A 33 14.95 -6.16 2.56
N ILE A 34 14.47 -5.04 2.02
CA ILE A 34 13.50 -5.02 0.91
C ILE A 34 14.12 -5.68 -0.33
N ASN A 35 15.36 -5.31 -0.67
CA ASN A 35 16.10 -5.84 -1.82
C ASN A 35 16.36 -7.35 -1.69
N GLY A 36 16.56 -7.84 -0.48
CA GLY A 36 16.70 -9.27 -0.19
C GLY A 36 15.41 -10.08 -0.34
N ALA A 37 14.26 -9.42 -0.20
CA ALA A 37 12.93 -10.06 -0.29
C ALA A 37 12.33 -10.00 -1.70
N THR A 38 12.72 -9.05 -2.55
CA THR A 38 12.21 -8.93 -3.93
C THR A 38 13.28 -8.39 -4.88
N VAL A 39 13.26 -8.89 -6.12
CA VAL A 39 14.20 -8.47 -7.18
C VAL A 39 13.61 -7.44 -8.15
N ASN A 40 12.36 -7.02 -7.96
CA ASN A 40 11.70 -6.04 -8.83
C ASN A 40 12.01 -4.60 -8.37
N PRO A 41 12.79 -3.80 -9.13
CA PRO A 41 13.22 -2.47 -8.69
C PRO A 41 12.10 -1.45 -8.48
N GLN A 42 10.98 -1.58 -9.24
CA GLN A 42 9.83 -0.70 -9.04
C GLN A 42 9.13 -1.07 -7.73
N LEU A 43 8.91 -2.36 -7.50
CA LEU A 43 8.30 -2.85 -6.27
C LEU A 43 9.17 -2.48 -5.04
N GLN A 44 10.49 -2.56 -5.14
CA GLN A 44 11.41 -2.17 -4.07
C GLN A 44 11.18 -0.72 -3.65
N ARG A 45 11.10 0.20 -4.63
CA ARG A 45 10.85 1.62 -4.38
C ARG A 45 9.46 1.87 -3.79
N ASP A 46 8.43 1.31 -4.39
CA ASP A 46 7.04 1.49 -3.94
C ASP A 46 6.85 0.98 -2.50
N ILE A 47 7.50 -0.14 -2.14
CA ILE A 47 7.48 -0.67 -0.78
C ILE A 47 8.28 0.20 0.18
N TYR A 48 9.51 0.61 -0.20
CA TYR A 48 10.31 1.51 0.63
C TYR A 48 9.56 2.80 0.94
N ASP A 49 8.94 3.40 -0.07
CA ASP A 49 8.15 4.63 0.09
C ASP A 49 6.96 4.45 1.04
N LEU A 50 6.35 3.27 1.05
CA LEU A 50 5.19 2.97 1.88
C LEU A 50 5.55 2.67 3.34
N ILE A 51 6.65 1.93 3.61
CA ILE A 51 6.94 1.42 4.95
C ILE A 51 8.05 2.16 5.69
N SER A 52 8.78 3.06 5.01
CA SER A 52 9.85 3.86 5.64
C SER A 52 9.34 4.92 6.64
N VAL A 53 8.05 5.21 6.62
CA VAL A 53 7.38 6.00 7.66
C VAL A 53 6.45 5.06 8.43
N PRO A 54 6.61 4.92 9.75
CA PRO A 54 5.76 4.07 10.56
C PRO A 54 4.29 4.48 10.47
N GLU A 55 3.39 3.53 10.29
CA GLU A 55 1.95 3.75 10.32
C GLU A 55 1.47 3.91 11.76
N PRO A 56 0.97 5.08 12.19
CA PRO A 56 0.59 5.29 13.57
C PRO A 56 -0.82 4.76 13.91
N ASP A 57 -1.70 4.59 12.92
CA ASP A 57 -3.07 4.13 13.13
C ASP A 57 -3.12 2.59 13.26
N PRO A 58 -3.43 2.05 14.46
CA PRO A 58 -3.53 0.60 14.66
C PRO A 58 -4.61 -0.05 13.80
N GLU A 59 -5.68 0.67 13.42
CA GLU A 59 -6.70 0.14 12.53
C GLU A 59 -6.16 -0.08 11.10
N ASN A 60 -5.32 0.80 10.59
CA ASN A 60 -4.67 0.63 9.30
C ASN A 60 -3.67 -0.53 9.32
N ILE A 61 -2.91 -0.69 10.41
CA ILE A 61 -1.96 -1.79 10.58
C ILE A 61 -2.71 -3.13 10.56
N MET A 62 -3.75 -3.25 11.39
CA MET A 62 -4.57 -4.47 11.48
C MET A 62 -5.31 -4.76 10.18
N TRP A 63 -5.78 -3.72 9.47
CA TRP A 63 -6.38 -3.84 8.16
C TRP A 63 -5.45 -4.52 7.14
N ARG A 64 -4.21 -4.04 7.03
CA ARG A 64 -3.19 -4.64 6.14
C ARG A 64 -2.83 -6.05 6.55
N ARG A 65 -2.61 -6.27 7.85
CA ARG A 65 -2.28 -7.57 8.41
C ARG A 65 -3.37 -8.61 8.13
N ASP A 66 -4.64 -8.28 8.33
CA ASP A 66 -5.76 -9.21 8.15
C ASP A 66 -5.98 -9.56 6.66
N ILE A 67 -5.79 -8.60 5.75
CA ILE A 67 -5.80 -8.87 4.30
C ILE A 67 -4.65 -9.81 3.92
N LEU A 68 -3.46 -9.57 4.48
CA LEU A 68 -2.32 -10.45 4.23
C LEU A 68 -2.55 -11.85 4.77
N ASP A 69 -3.15 -11.99 5.95
CA ASP A 69 -3.52 -13.29 6.53
C ASP A 69 -4.51 -14.07 5.64
N ASP A 70 -5.49 -13.39 5.05
CA ASP A 70 -6.38 -14.02 4.05
C ASP A 70 -5.62 -14.53 2.83
N PHE A 71 -4.59 -13.82 2.34
CA PHE A 71 -3.75 -14.29 1.24
C PHE A 71 -2.90 -15.49 1.64
N LEU A 72 -2.30 -15.47 2.83
CA LEU A 72 -1.46 -16.56 3.33
C LEU A 72 -2.28 -17.83 3.62
N SER A 73 -3.50 -17.64 4.13
CA SER A 73 -4.45 -18.73 4.40
C SER A 73 -5.11 -19.29 3.13
N ASN A 74 -5.09 -18.53 2.03
CA ASN A 74 -5.69 -18.91 0.74
C ASN A 74 -4.69 -18.72 -0.42
N PRO A 75 -3.71 -19.61 -0.62
CA PRO A 75 -2.59 -19.40 -1.56
C PRO A 75 -3.01 -19.07 -3.01
N ALA A 76 -4.14 -19.59 -3.48
CA ALA A 76 -4.64 -19.29 -4.83
C ALA A 76 -5.33 -17.92 -4.94
N LEU A 77 -5.66 -17.26 -3.81
CA LEU A 77 -6.42 -16.00 -3.83
C LEU A 77 -5.66 -14.87 -4.54
N PHE A 78 -4.35 -14.81 -4.34
CA PHE A 78 -3.50 -13.79 -4.96
C PHE A 78 -3.49 -13.90 -6.49
N ASP A 79 -3.29 -15.10 -7.03
CA ASP A 79 -3.25 -15.34 -8.48
C ASP A 79 -4.62 -15.13 -9.12
N ASP A 80 -5.70 -15.54 -8.44
CA ASP A 80 -7.07 -15.32 -8.90
C ASP A 80 -7.40 -13.81 -8.97
N LEU A 81 -7.05 -13.04 -7.93
CA LEU A 81 -7.21 -11.57 -7.96
C LEU A 81 -6.35 -10.92 -9.03
N ARG A 82 -5.13 -11.40 -9.25
CA ARG A 82 -4.28 -10.94 -10.33
C ARG A 82 -4.92 -11.17 -11.70
N SER A 83 -5.60 -12.28 -11.90
CA SER A 83 -6.35 -12.57 -13.13
C SER A 83 -7.49 -11.57 -13.34
N ILE A 84 -8.25 -11.25 -12.27
CA ILE A 84 -9.29 -10.21 -12.32
C ILE A 84 -8.69 -8.84 -12.65
N LEU A 85 -7.55 -8.49 -12.06
CA LEU A 85 -6.85 -7.23 -12.36
C LEU A 85 -6.29 -7.20 -13.78
N GLY A 86 -6.02 -8.36 -14.39
CA GLY A 86 -5.72 -8.46 -15.82
C GLY A 86 -6.90 -7.96 -16.70
N ILE A 87 -8.13 -8.28 -16.33
CA ILE A 87 -9.34 -7.77 -17.00
C ILE A 87 -9.45 -6.24 -16.80
N TYR A 88 -9.18 -5.75 -15.59
CA TYR A 88 -9.13 -4.30 -15.32
C TYR A 88 -8.13 -3.57 -16.22
N ASP A 89 -6.93 -4.13 -16.41
CA ASP A 89 -5.91 -3.56 -17.30
C ASP A 89 -6.34 -3.55 -18.77
N GLU A 90 -7.05 -4.58 -19.24
CA GLU A 90 -7.64 -4.64 -20.57
C GLU A 90 -8.71 -3.55 -20.75
N ILE A 91 -9.58 -3.34 -19.76
CA ILE A 91 -10.57 -2.25 -19.76
C ILE A 91 -9.86 -0.90 -19.86
N CYS A 92 -8.82 -0.67 -19.06
CA CYS A 92 -8.05 0.57 -19.10
C CYS A 92 -7.35 0.80 -20.46
N LYS A 93 -6.88 -0.27 -21.13
CA LYS A 93 -6.35 -0.20 -22.51
C LYS A 93 -7.44 0.12 -23.51
N GLY A 94 -8.60 -0.53 -23.42
CA GLY A 94 -9.77 -0.27 -24.26
C GLY A 94 -10.21 1.20 -24.19
N MET A 95 -10.29 1.76 -22.99
CA MET A 95 -10.63 3.18 -22.78
C MET A 95 -9.59 4.14 -23.39
N ARG A 96 -8.29 3.86 -23.21
CA ARG A 96 -7.22 4.67 -23.83
C ARG A 96 -7.28 4.63 -25.36
N ASN A 97 -7.60 3.47 -25.94
CA ASN A 97 -7.76 3.32 -27.38
C ASN A 97 -8.99 4.09 -27.88
N ALA A 98 -10.09 4.04 -27.16
CA ALA A 98 -11.28 4.84 -27.46
C ALA A 98 -10.97 6.35 -27.45
N THR A 99 -10.23 6.83 -26.46
CA THR A 99 -9.86 8.24 -26.32
C THR A 99 -8.93 8.71 -27.44
N ARG A 100 -8.00 7.85 -27.91
CA ARG A 100 -7.03 8.16 -28.97
C ARG A 100 -7.58 8.06 -30.38
N GLY A 101 -8.85 7.70 -30.57
CA GLY A 101 -9.48 7.66 -31.90
C GLY A 101 -9.00 6.53 -32.79
N GLY A 102 -8.72 5.33 -32.24
CA GLY A 102 -8.46 4.12 -33.04
C GLY A 102 -7.05 4.00 -33.65
N GLY A 103 -6.06 4.70 -33.12
CA GLY A 103 -4.67 4.63 -33.59
C GLY A 103 -3.90 3.43 -33.05
N SER A 104 -4.32 2.18 -33.32
CA SER A 104 -3.49 0.97 -33.14
C SER A 104 -3.55 0.06 -34.37
N ALA A 105 -2.46 -0.03 -35.01
CA ALA A 105 -1.71 -1.12 -35.68
C ALA A 105 -2.36 -1.99 -36.78
N VAL A 106 -3.63 -1.90 -37.16
CA VAL A 106 -4.19 -2.78 -38.21
C VAL A 106 -5.06 -2.06 -39.25
N VAL A 107 -5.37 -0.78 -39.11
CA VAL A 107 -6.08 -0.03 -40.13
C VAL A 107 -5.08 0.85 -40.86
N SER A 108 -4.86 0.54 -42.18
CA SER A 108 -4.08 1.38 -43.09
C SER A 108 -4.47 2.84 -42.90
N LYS A 109 -3.48 3.75 -43.00
CA LYS A 109 -3.54 5.23 -42.92
C LYS A 109 -4.60 5.91 -43.84
N LYS A 110 -5.87 5.47 -43.79
CA LYS A 110 -6.99 6.30 -44.20
C LYS A 110 -7.45 7.03 -42.96
N GLU A 111 -7.37 8.34 -42.95
CA GLU A 111 -7.93 9.18 -41.92
C GLU A 111 -9.39 8.78 -41.74
N LEU A 112 -9.71 8.21 -40.53
CA LEU A 112 -11.08 7.94 -40.13
C LEU A 112 -11.84 9.26 -40.18
N THR A 113 -13.00 9.29 -40.81
CA THR A 113 -13.87 10.46 -40.76
C THR A 113 -14.28 10.73 -39.31
N GLY A 114 -14.68 11.95 -38.97
CA GLY A 114 -15.12 12.29 -37.60
C GLY A 114 -16.19 11.34 -37.06
N ARG A 115 -17.10 10.88 -37.93
CA ARG A 115 -18.16 9.88 -37.68
C ARG A 115 -17.57 8.51 -37.30
N ASP A 116 -16.67 7.98 -38.13
CA ASP A 116 -16.10 6.65 -37.91
C ASP A 116 -15.34 6.57 -36.61
N SER A 117 -14.66 7.67 -36.22
CA SER A 117 -14.01 7.81 -34.96
C SER A 117 -14.98 7.77 -33.77
N GLN A 118 -16.14 8.41 -33.86
CA GLN A 118 -17.15 8.41 -32.81
C GLN A 118 -17.87 7.04 -32.68
N ILE A 119 -18.17 6.41 -33.79
CA ILE A 119 -18.74 5.05 -33.85
C ILE A 119 -17.77 4.06 -33.18
N PHE A 120 -16.49 4.13 -33.51
CA PHE A 120 -15.46 3.31 -32.89
C PHE A 120 -15.37 3.53 -31.37
N LYS A 121 -15.41 4.78 -30.92
CA LYS A 121 -15.43 5.12 -29.50
C LYS A 121 -16.62 4.53 -28.78
N MET A 122 -17.81 4.67 -29.33
CA MET A 122 -19.05 4.17 -28.75
C MET A 122 -19.01 2.65 -28.59
N ARG A 123 -18.57 1.93 -29.63
CA ARG A 123 -18.38 0.47 -29.57
C ARG A 123 -17.35 0.09 -28.50
N SER A 124 -16.21 0.77 -28.47
CA SER A 124 -15.16 0.50 -27.48
C SER A 124 -15.63 0.73 -26.04
N TYR A 125 -16.44 1.76 -25.79
CA TYR A 125 -17.01 1.97 -24.47
C TYR A 125 -18.07 0.93 -24.11
N ALA A 126 -18.89 0.49 -25.08
CA ALA A 126 -19.85 -0.58 -24.87
C ALA A 126 -19.14 -1.89 -24.50
N ASP A 127 -18.09 -2.27 -25.22
CA ASP A 127 -17.24 -3.42 -24.87
C ASP A 127 -16.63 -3.26 -23.48
N CYS A 128 -16.15 -2.07 -23.11
CA CYS A 128 -15.61 -1.80 -21.77
C CYS A 128 -16.67 -1.97 -20.66
N ILE A 129 -17.93 -1.57 -20.90
CA ILE A 129 -19.02 -1.78 -19.94
C ILE A 129 -19.26 -3.29 -19.73
N VAL A 130 -19.37 -4.06 -20.81
CA VAL A 130 -19.56 -5.52 -20.73
C VAL A 130 -18.42 -6.17 -19.98
N ARG A 131 -17.18 -5.87 -20.36
CA ARG A 131 -15.96 -6.38 -19.70
C ARG A 131 -15.89 -6.02 -18.22
N THR A 132 -16.33 -4.81 -17.86
CA THR A 132 -16.35 -4.40 -16.44
C THR A 132 -17.34 -5.23 -15.63
N ILE A 133 -18.53 -5.52 -16.17
CA ILE A 133 -19.50 -6.36 -15.49
C ILE A 133 -19.02 -7.83 -15.43
N GLU A 134 -18.39 -8.36 -16.48
CA GLU A 134 -17.73 -9.67 -16.46
C GLU A 134 -16.65 -9.76 -15.39
N MET A 135 -15.87 -8.69 -15.20
CA MET A 135 -14.88 -8.60 -14.11
C MET A 135 -15.54 -8.74 -12.72
N TYR A 136 -16.73 -8.15 -12.51
CA TYR A 136 -17.50 -8.37 -11.27
C TYR A 136 -17.98 -9.81 -11.13
N GLU A 137 -18.42 -10.46 -12.21
CA GLU A 137 -18.82 -11.86 -12.21
C GLU A 137 -17.67 -12.79 -11.85
N GLU A 138 -16.49 -12.55 -12.41
CA GLU A 138 -15.27 -13.29 -12.05
C GLU A 138 -14.88 -13.04 -10.59
N ALA A 139 -14.94 -11.80 -10.12
CA ALA A 139 -14.69 -11.48 -8.71
C ALA A 139 -15.66 -12.22 -7.77
N ALA A 140 -16.95 -12.28 -8.12
CA ALA A 140 -17.93 -13.04 -7.34
C ALA A 140 -17.59 -14.53 -7.28
N LYS A 141 -17.12 -15.14 -8.38
CA LYS A 141 -16.69 -16.55 -8.42
C LYS A 141 -15.50 -16.81 -7.51
N VAL A 142 -14.54 -15.87 -7.49
CA VAL A 142 -13.34 -15.95 -6.66
C VAL A 142 -13.68 -15.86 -5.17
N PHE A 143 -14.50 -14.89 -4.78
CA PHE A 143 -14.79 -14.63 -3.37
C PHE A 143 -15.84 -15.58 -2.75
N LYS A 144 -16.81 -16.09 -3.53
CA LYS A 144 -17.94 -16.88 -3.02
C LYS A 144 -17.52 -18.14 -2.27
N PRO A 145 -16.61 -19.00 -2.79
CA PRO A 145 -16.27 -20.27 -2.14
C PRO A 145 -15.32 -20.10 -0.95
N ARG A 146 -14.72 -18.90 -0.75
CA ARG A 146 -13.65 -18.70 0.24
C ARG A 146 -14.18 -18.19 1.56
N ARG A 147 -13.62 -18.72 2.64
CA ARG A 147 -13.75 -18.14 3.97
C ARG A 147 -12.71 -17.03 4.11
N LEU A 148 -13.16 -15.79 4.06
CA LEU A 148 -12.34 -14.60 4.20
C LEU A 148 -12.61 -13.99 5.57
N MET A 149 -11.57 -13.58 6.27
CA MET A 149 -11.65 -13.05 7.62
C MET A 149 -11.47 -11.55 7.66
N SER A 150 -10.71 -10.96 6.71
CA SER A 150 -10.50 -9.52 6.64
C SER A 150 -11.79 -8.77 6.33
N GLU A 151 -12.02 -7.69 7.03
CA GLU A 151 -13.13 -6.77 6.78
C GLU A 151 -13.11 -6.23 5.34
N ALA A 152 -11.92 -5.97 4.79
CA ALA A 152 -11.73 -5.49 3.44
C ALA A 152 -12.32 -6.43 2.39
N PHE A 153 -11.94 -7.70 2.42
CA PHE A 153 -12.45 -8.67 1.45
C PHE A 153 -13.91 -9.01 1.68
N CYS A 154 -14.40 -8.99 2.92
CA CYS A 154 -15.82 -9.11 3.21
C CYS A 154 -16.61 -7.96 2.57
N ARG A 155 -16.16 -6.71 2.72
CA ARG A 155 -16.78 -5.53 2.09
C ARG A 155 -16.74 -5.61 0.55
N ILE A 156 -15.61 -6.02 -0.05
CA ILE A 156 -15.50 -6.20 -1.51
C ILE A 156 -16.47 -7.28 -1.98
N LYS A 157 -16.54 -8.43 -1.32
CA LYS A 157 -17.44 -9.52 -1.63
C LYS A 157 -18.90 -9.08 -1.59
N ASP A 158 -19.30 -8.38 -0.54
CA ASP A 158 -20.68 -7.89 -0.37
C ASP A 158 -21.02 -6.83 -1.41
N PHE A 159 -20.08 -5.93 -1.70
CA PHE A 159 -20.23 -4.93 -2.75
C PHE A 159 -20.43 -5.58 -4.13
N VAL A 160 -19.55 -6.50 -4.53
CA VAL A 160 -19.63 -7.20 -5.82
C VAL A 160 -20.97 -7.95 -5.96
N ASN A 161 -21.38 -8.69 -4.91
CA ASN A 161 -22.64 -9.41 -4.93
C ASN A 161 -23.86 -8.47 -4.99
N ARG A 162 -23.82 -7.33 -4.33
CA ARG A 162 -24.87 -6.32 -4.37
C ARG A 162 -24.98 -5.70 -5.76
N GLU A 163 -23.86 -5.33 -6.39
CA GLU A 163 -23.86 -4.72 -7.73
C GLU A 163 -24.40 -5.69 -8.80
N LEU A 164 -24.02 -6.97 -8.75
CA LEU A 164 -24.51 -7.98 -9.70
C LEU A 164 -25.99 -8.32 -9.55
N ARG A 165 -26.61 -8.04 -8.38
CA ARG A 165 -28.04 -8.27 -8.15
C ARG A 165 -28.93 -7.11 -8.58
N LYS A 166 -28.37 -5.96 -8.95
CA LYS A 166 -29.15 -4.81 -9.40
C LYS A 166 -29.71 -5.08 -10.80
N ASP A 167 -31.01 -4.86 -10.96
CA ASP A 167 -31.68 -4.99 -12.26
C ASP A 167 -31.07 -4.04 -13.32
N GLU A 168 -30.60 -2.87 -12.87
CA GLU A 168 -29.93 -1.90 -13.71
C GLU A 168 -28.61 -2.46 -14.28
N THR A 169 -27.82 -3.18 -13.49
CA THR A 169 -26.56 -3.79 -13.93
C THR A 169 -26.82 -4.88 -14.98
N VAL A 170 -27.84 -5.70 -14.77
CA VAL A 170 -28.24 -6.75 -15.72
C VAL A 170 -28.73 -6.13 -17.04
N LYS A 171 -29.59 -5.11 -16.96
CA LYS A 171 -30.09 -4.38 -18.14
C LYS A 171 -28.95 -3.67 -18.87
N LEU A 172 -28.05 -3.03 -18.13
CA LEU A 172 -26.88 -2.32 -18.67
C LEU A 172 -25.97 -3.28 -19.43
N LYS A 173 -25.66 -4.47 -18.88
CA LYS A 173 -24.86 -5.49 -19.57
C LYS A 173 -25.49 -5.89 -20.90
N LYS A 174 -26.81 -6.17 -20.88
CA LYS A 174 -27.55 -6.58 -22.08
C LYS A 174 -27.53 -5.49 -23.13
N LEU A 175 -27.86 -4.25 -22.77
CA LEU A 175 -27.87 -3.10 -23.68
C LEU A 175 -26.47 -2.81 -24.26
N ALA A 176 -25.41 -2.88 -23.40
CA ALA A 176 -24.05 -2.65 -23.86
C ALA A 176 -23.59 -3.77 -24.81
N ALA A 177 -23.95 -5.03 -24.58
CA ALA A 177 -23.60 -6.14 -25.45
C ALA A 177 -24.32 -6.00 -26.82
N GLU A 178 -25.65 -5.73 -26.80
CA GLU A 178 -26.41 -5.46 -28.02
C GLU A 178 -25.82 -4.28 -28.80
N LEU A 179 -25.41 -3.22 -28.11
CA LEU A 179 -24.78 -2.05 -28.72
C LEU A 179 -23.41 -2.39 -29.35
N ALA A 180 -22.57 -3.14 -28.66
CA ALA A 180 -21.25 -3.54 -29.15
C ALA A 180 -21.33 -4.43 -30.41
N GLU A 181 -22.35 -5.30 -30.48
CA GLU A 181 -22.58 -6.18 -31.62
C GLU A 181 -23.23 -5.43 -32.79
N SER A 182 -24.18 -4.52 -32.50
CA SER A 182 -24.98 -3.85 -33.54
C SER A 182 -24.27 -2.68 -34.20
N ILE A 183 -23.29 -2.04 -33.51
CA ILE A 183 -22.60 -0.88 -34.06
C ILE A 183 -21.61 -1.32 -35.14
N THR A 184 -21.92 -0.95 -36.38
CA THR A 184 -21.09 -1.10 -37.54
C THR A 184 -20.94 0.27 -38.22
N LEU A 185 -20.09 0.38 -39.23
CA LEU A 185 -19.95 1.61 -40.01
C LEU A 185 -21.26 1.99 -40.77
N ASP A 186 -22.13 1.00 -41.02
CA ASP A 186 -23.42 1.18 -41.68
C ASP A 186 -24.57 1.43 -40.71
N THR A 187 -24.30 1.61 -39.41
CA THR A 187 -25.34 1.83 -38.40
C THR A 187 -26.09 3.12 -38.66
N SER A 188 -27.42 3.04 -38.69
CA SER A 188 -28.30 4.20 -38.81
C SER A 188 -28.75 4.70 -37.41
N PHE A 189 -29.03 5.98 -37.32
CA PHE A 189 -29.47 6.64 -36.10
C PHE A 189 -30.83 7.26 -36.30
N ILE A 190 -31.74 7.06 -35.35
CA ILE A 190 -32.98 7.84 -35.29
C ILE A 190 -32.74 8.94 -34.26
N ILE A 191 -32.88 10.18 -34.68
CA ILE A 191 -32.70 11.35 -33.83
C ILE A 191 -33.99 12.16 -33.79
N SER A 192 -34.28 12.75 -32.63
CA SER A 192 -35.27 13.81 -32.47
C SER A 192 -34.56 15.15 -32.52
N MET A 193 -35.15 16.11 -33.18
CA MET A 193 -34.63 17.48 -33.22
C MET A 193 -35.74 18.46 -32.79
N ASP A 194 -35.42 19.28 -31.81
CA ASP A 194 -36.25 20.40 -31.42
C ASP A 194 -35.89 21.63 -32.23
N LEU A 195 -36.90 22.20 -32.90
CA LEU A 195 -36.76 23.40 -33.71
C LEU A 195 -37.39 24.61 -33.01
N ASN A 196 -36.67 25.71 -32.94
CA ASN A 196 -37.24 26.99 -32.47
C ASN A 196 -38.18 27.61 -33.54
N LYS A 197 -38.78 28.73 -33.17
CA LYS A 197 -39.70 29.49 -34.03
C LYS A 197 -39.09 29.97 -35.36
N TYR A 198 -37.79 29.93 -35.51
CA TYR A 198 -37.06 30.28 -36.73
C TYR A 198 -36.61 29.03 -37.54
N PHE A 199 -37.10 27.85 -37.16
CA PHE A 199 -36.69 26.54 -37.72
C PHE A 199 -35.21 26.20 -37.57
N CYS A 200 -34.53 26.84 -36.59
CA CYS A 200 -33.20 26.47 -36.21
C CYS A 200 -33.23 25.35 -35.16
N VAL A 201 -32.35 24.39 -35.27
CA VAL A 201 -32.24 23.27 -34.31
C VAL A 201 -31.74 23.78 -32.96
N GLU A 202 -32.50 23.59 -31.87
CA GLU A 202 -32.16 23.96 -30.52
C GLU A 202 -31.56 22.81 -29.75
N ASP A 203 -32.10 21.58 -29.93
CA ASP A 203 -31.59 20.39 -29.30
C ASP A 203 -31.69 19.16 -30.24
N VAL A 204 -30.84 18.18 -30.01
CA VAL A 204 -30.84 16.90 -30.75
C VAL A 204 -30.69 15.77 -29.77
N GLU A 205 -31.66 14.87 -29.75
CA GLU A 205 -31.65 13.67 -28.93
C GLU A 205 -31.57 12.42 -29.80
N MET A 206 -30.70 11.48 -29.44
CA MET A 206 -30.63 10.17 -30.12
C MET A 206 -31.70 9.26 -29.51
N LEU A 207 -32.63 8.82 -30.34
CA LEU A 207 -33.75 7.97 -29.90
C LEU A 207 -33.47 6.48 -30.10
N GLU A 208 -32.81 6.08 -31.19
CA GLU A 208 -32.58 4.69 -31.53
C GLU A 208 -31.33 4.51 -32.41
N LEU A 209 -30.71 3.35 -32.25
CA LEU A 209 -29.63 2.84 -33.06
C LEU A 209 -30.16 1.60 -33.80
N ASP A 210 -30.06 1.53 -35.12
CA ASP A 210 -30.40 0.35 -35.93
C ASP A 210 -29.18 -0.07 -36.74
N SER A 211 -28.74 -1.30 -36.58
CA SER A 211 -27.64 -1.91 -37.32
C SER A 211 -28.04 -2.28 -38.74
N ASN A 212 -29.35 -2.33 -39.06
CA ASN A 212 -29.85 -2.63 -40.35
C ASN A 212 -30.69 -1.45 -40.91
N PRO A 213 -30.12 -0.63 -41.83
CA PRO A 213 -30.81 0.54 -42.39
C PRO A 213 -32.09 0.18 -43.18
N TYR A 214 -32.32 -1.10 -43.46
CA TYR A 214 -33.50 -1.58 -44.16
C TYR A 214 -34.58 -2.15 -43.22
N ASN A 215 -34.30 -2.29 -41.91
CA ASN A 215 -35.24 -2.88 -40.93
C ASN A 215 -36.04 -1.79 -40.23
N TYR A 216 -36.96 -1.22 -40.94
CA TYR A 216 -37.70 -0.03 -40.59
C TYR A 216 -38.81 -0.31 -39.57
N LYS A 217 -38.61 0.03 -38.29
CA LYS A 217 -39.71 0.17 -37.33
C LYS A 217 -40.35 1.55 -37.51
N ASP A 218 -41.60 1.60 -37.93
CA ASP A 218 -42.35 2.84 -38.11
C ASP A 218 -42.28 3.68 -36.82
N PRO A 219 -41.59 4.84 -36.80
CA PRO A 219 -41.43 5.69 -35.62
C PRO A 219 -42.77 6.14 -35.02
N LYS A 220 -43.83 6.19 -35.82
CA LYS A 220 -45.17 6.57 -35.35
C LYS A 220 -45.80 5.57 -34.36
N LYS A 221 -45.27 4.35 -34.27
CA LYS A 221 -45.71 3.31 -33.32
C LYS A 221 -44.98 3.35 -32.01
N ARG A 222 -44.12 4.34 -31.76
CA ARG A 222 -43.42 4.48 -30.49
C ARG A 222 -44.32 5.07 -29.41
N GLU A 223 -44.10 4.59 -28.20
CA GLU A 223 -44.69 5.19 -27.00
C GLU A 223 -44.10 6.58 -26.81
N GLY A 224 -44.94 7.61 -26.70
CA GLY A 224 -44.50 9.01 -26.59
C GLY A 224 -44.25 9.74 -27.92
N PHE A 225 -44.53 9.14 -29.09
CA PHE A 225 -44.39 9.84 -30.37
C PHE A 225 -45.40 10.99 -30.49
N ASP A 226 -44.89 12.20 -30.78
CA ASP A 226 -45.77 13.36 -31.06
C ASP A 226 -46.40 13.19 -32.46
N PRO A 227 -47.74 13.08 -32.56
CA PRO A 227 -48.46 12.95 -33.84
C PRO A 227 -48.23 14.12 -34.81
N LYS A 228 -47.74 15.25 -34.29
CA LYS A 228 -47.42 16.46 -35.11
C LYS A 228 -45.98 16.44 -35.61
N ALA A 229 -45.14 15.54 -35.13
CA ALA A 229 -43.74 15.47 -35.56
C ALA A 229 -43.66 15.03 -37.04
N ARG A 230 -42.83 15.73 -37.79
CA ARG A 230 -42.50 15.37 -39.15
C ARG A 230 -41.34 14.42 -39.15
N ILE A 231 -41.48 13.27 -39.84
CA ILE A 231 -40.43 12.30 -40.02
C ILE A 231 -39.80 12.50 -41.39
N GLU A 232 -38.52 12.79 -41.38
CA GLU A 232 -37.70 12.83 -42.60
C GLU A 232 -36.56 11.80 -42.51
N TYR A 233 -36.27 11.14 -43.62
CA TYR A 233 -35.20 10.14 -43.74
C TYR A 233 -34.07 10.78 -44.53
N ILE A 234 -32.97 11.06 -43.83
CA ILE A 234 -31.82 11.70 -44.40
C ILE A 234 -30.62 10.76 -44.24
N GLY A 235 -30.02 10.33 -45.35
CA GLY A 235 -28.75 9.61 -45.28
C GLY A 235 -27.68 10.52 -44.70
N PHE A 236 -26.88 10.07 -43.80
CA PHE A 236 -25.85 10.88 -43.11
C PHE A 236 -24.90 11.56 -44.12
N ASP A 237 -24.57 10.85 -45.20
CA ASP A 237 -23.72 11.38 -46.27
C ASP A 237 -24.46 12.38 -47.20
N SER A 238 -25.81 12.46 -47.08
CA SER A 238 -26.66 13.40 -47.84
C SER A 238 -26.98 14.65 -47.04
N ILE A 239 -26.46 14.82 -45.84
CA ILE A 239 -26.63 16.01 -45.01
C ILE A 239 -25.71 17.09 -45.54
N ASP A 240 -26.25 17.96 -46.38
CA ASP A 240 -25.54 19.09 -47.00
C ASP A 240 -25.41 20.29 -46.03
N ASP A 241 -26.13 20.24 -44.91
CA ASP A 241 -26.06 21.26 -43.86
C ASP A 241 -24.98 20.90 -42.82
N GLY A 242 -23.84 21.58 -42.89
CA GLY A 242 -22.72 21.42 -41.94
C GLY A 242 -23.11 21.64 -40.48
N GLN A 243 -24.19 22.44 -40.18
CA GLN A 243 -24.68 22.65 -38.84
C GLN A 243 -25.39 21.40 -38.29
N LEU A 244 -26.25 20.77 -39.10
CA LEU A 244 -26.96 19.55 -38.71
C LEU A 244 -25.99 18.41 -38.45
N ARG A 245 -25.01 18.24 -39.34
CA ARG A 245 -23.91 17.25 -39.17
C ARG A 245 -23.17 17.47 -37.86
N LEU A 246 -22.83 18.70 -37.56
CA LEU A 246 -22.14 19.06 -36.32
C LEU A 246 -22.98 18.74 -35.08
N LEU A 247 -24.30 18.95 -35.11
CA LEU A 247 -25.23 18.64 -34.01
C LEU A 247 -25.32 17.12 -33.77
N VAL A 248 -25.42 16.31 -34.83
CA VAL A 248 -25.41 14.85 -34.71
C VAL A 248 -24.09 14.36 -34.12
N GLU A 249 -22.96 14.87 -34.61
CA GLU A 249 -21.63 14.52 -34.07
C GLU A 249 -21.52 14.90 -32.56
N LYS A 250 -22.06 16.05 -32.17
CA LYS A 250 -22.11 16.48 -30.75
C LYS A 250 -22.97 15.55 -29.89
N SER A 251 -24.09 15.07 -30.41
CA SER A 251 -25.00 14.16 -29.69
C SER A 251 -24.33 12.79 -29.48
N ILE A 252 -23.68 12.23 -30.50
CA ILE A 252 -22.89 11.00 -30.37
C ILE A 252 -21.74 11.19 -29.37
N ALA A 253 -21.05 12.32 -29.44
CA ALA A 253 -19.98 12.63 -28.51
C ALA A 253 -20.48 12.78 -27.07
N ARG A 254 -21.71 13.29 -26.87
CA ARG A 254 -22.35 13.34 -25.54
C ARG A 254 -22.62 11.93 -25.00
N LEU A 255 -23.17 11.04 -25.80
CA LEU A 255 -23.39 9.64 -25.44
C LEU A 255 -22.07 8.95 -25.09
N CYS A 256 -21.03 9.11 -25.91
CA CYS A 256 -19.71 8.57 -25.64
C CYS A 256 -19.17 9.05 -24.26
N ARG A 257 -19.33 10.33 -23.92
CA ARG A 257 -18.94 10.85 -22.59
C ARG A 257 -19.73 10.22 -21.45
N GLN A 258 -21.02 9.98 -21.62
CA GLN A 258 -21.85 9.30 -20.62
C GLN A 258 -21.40 7.85 -20.43
N MET A 259 -21.11 7.13 -21.52
CA MET A 259 -20.59 5.75 -21.46
C MET A 259 -19.21 5.70 -20.79
N GLU A 260 -18.32 6.63 -21.13
CA GLU A 260 -17.02 6.79 -20.46
C GLU A 260 -17.18 7.00 -18.97
N HIS A 261 -18.11 7.87 -18.56
CA HIS A 261 -18.41 8.10 -17.16
C HIS A 261 -18.89 6.82 -16.45
N ILE A 262 -19.80 6.08 -17.08
CA ILE A 262 -20.30 4.79 -16.55
C ILE A 262 -19.14 3.81 -16.35
N VAL A 263 -18.26 3.63 -17.34
CA VAL A 263 -17.11 2.74 -17.23
C VAL A 263 -16.19 3.19 -16.09
N ASN A 264 -15.93 4.50 -15.97
CA ASN A 264 -15.07 5.03 -14.91
C ASN A 264 -15.65 4.78 -13.50
N GLU A 265 -16.96 4.99 -13.32
CA GLU A 265 -17.61 4.70 -12.05
C GLU A 265 -17.59 3.19 -11.73
N LEU A 266 -17.92 2.33 -12.69
CA LEU A 266 -17.93 0.89 -12.48
C LEU A 266 -16.54 0.31 -12.20
N LYS A 267 -15.48 0.78 -12.85
CA LYS A 267 -14.11 0.26 -12.65
C LYS A 267 -13.41 0.82 -11.40
N ARG A 268 -13.91 1.95 -10.85
CA ARG A 268 -13.27 2.68 -9.74
C ARG A 268 -12.93 1.83 -8.51
N PRO A 269 -13.78 0.88 -8.05
CA PRO A 269 -13.42 0.02 -6.91
C PRO A 269 -12.16 -0.81 -7.17
N PHE A 270 -11.97 -1.30 -8.40
CA PHE A 270 -10.82 -2.13 -8.76
C PHE A 270 -9.51 -1.32 -8.95
N GLU A 271 -9.61 -0.02 -9.17
CA GLU A 271 -8.44 0.87 -9.22
C GLU A 271 -7.67 0.86 -7.89
N LYS A 272 -8.38 0.97 -6.77
CA LYS A 272 -7.78 0.93 -5.43
C LYS A 272 -7.20 -0.44 -5.11
N ILE A 273 -7.89 -1.52 -5.49
CA ILE A 273 -7.41 -2.89 -5.36
C ILE A 273 -6.12 -3.08 -6.18
N SER A 274 -6.11 -2.60 -7.43
CA SER A 274 -4.93 -2.68 -8.31
C SER A 274 -3.71 -1.96 -7.75
N ARG A 275 -3.90 -0.81 -7.09
CA ARG A 275 -2.81 -0.07 -6.45
C ARG A 275 -2.26 -0.77 -5.21
N GLY A 276 -3.13 -1.41 -4.42
CA GLY A 276 -2.72 -2.05 -3.17
C GLY A 276 -2.14 -3.45 -3.32
N ILE A 277 -2.48 -4.18 -4.38
CA ILE A 277 -2.16 -5.61 -4.52
C ILE A 277 -0.64 -5.89 -4.48
N TYR A 278 0.18 -4.96 -4.95
CA TYR A 278 1.64 -5.14 -5.00
C TYR A 278 2.27 -5.19 -3.62
N PHE A 279 1.70 -4.49 -2.64
CA PHE A 279 2.12 -4.56 -1.25
C PHE A 279 1.98 -5.99 -0.70
N TYR A 280 0.85 -6.64 -0.96
CA TYR A 280 0.61 -8.02 -0.51
C TYR A 280 1.47 -9.04 -1.23
N ARG A 281 1.80 -8.79 -2.51
CA ARG A 281 2.81 -9.59 -3.22
C ARG A 281 4.15 -9.55 -2.49
N PHE A 282 4.56 -8.37 -2.04
CA PHE A 282 5.77 -8.23 -1.24
C PHE A 282 5.65 -8.96 0.10
N GLY A 283 4.54 -8.80 0.83
CA GLY A 283 4.30 -9.47 2.12
C GLY A 283 4.36 -11.00 2.03
N ILE A 284 3.72 -11.60 1.01
CA ILE A 284 3.81 -13.03 0.74
C ILE A 284 5.27 -13.43 0.42
N GLY A 285 5.96 -12.64 -0.41
CA GLY A 285 7.37 -12.88 -0.75
C GLY A 285 8.29 -12.80 0.46
N LEU A 286 8.03 -11.85 1.36
CA LEU A 286 8.78 -11.66 2.60
C LEU A 286 8.59 -12.84 3.55
N GLU A 287 7.36 -13.32 3.75
CA GLU A 287 7.09 -14.50 4.57
C GLU A 287 7.82 -15.74 4.03
N ASN A 288 7.70 -15.98 2.73
CA ASN A 288 8.40 -17.09 2.09
C ASN A 288 9.91 -16.97 2.27
N LYS A 289 10.46 -15.76 2.18
CA LYS A 289 11.89 -15.51 2.37
C LYS A 289 12.34 -15.79 3.80
N ILE A 290 11.58 -15.35 4.80
CA ILE A 290 11.88 -15.62 6.21
C ILE A 290 11.88 -17.14 6.47
N ARG A 291 10.89 -17.87 5.94
CA ARG A 291 10.84 -19.35 6.02
C ARG A 291 12.00 -20.03 5.29
N GLU A 292 12.37 -19.57 4.09
CA GLU A 292 13.53 -20.07 3.33
C GLU A 292 14.84 -19.92 4.12
N LEU A 293 14.95 -18.87 4.91
CA LEU A 293 16.11 -18.63 5.77
C LEU A 293 16.12 -19.51 7.04
N GLY A 294 15.08 -20.30 7.28
CA GLY A 294 14.94 -21.14 8.48
C GLY A 294 14.60 -20.36 9.74
N LEU A 295 14.11 -19.11 9.61
CA LEU A 295 13.75 -18.27 10.73
C LEU A 295 12.29 -18.47 11.15
N PRO A 296 11.95 -18.27 12.44
CA PRO A 296 10.55 -18.18 12.86
C PRO A 296 9.87 -17.01 12.16
N VAL A 297 8.56 -17.10 11.90
CA VAL A 297 7.79 -16.06 11.27
C VAL A 297 6.38 -16.00 11.84
N CYS A 298 5.92 -14.79 12.13
CA CYS A 298 4.53 -14.54 12.51
C CYS A 298 4.01 -13.23 11.91
N LEU A 299 2.70 -13.11 11.85
CA LEU A 299 2.05 -11.81 11.65
C LEU A 299 1.95 -11.09 13.01
N PRO A 300 2.25 -9.78 13.05
CA PRO A 300 2.24 -9.05 14.31
C PRO A 300 0.82 -8.87 14.84
N SER A 301 0.69 -8.82 16.16
CA SER A 301 -0.47 -8.30 16.86
C SER A 301 -0.18 -6.88 17.31
N VAL A 302 -1.15 -5.98 17.13
CA VAL A 302 -1.00 -4.57 17.41
C VAL A 302 -2.03 -4.15 18.43
N ASP A 303 -1.62 -3.38 19.42
CA ASP A 303 -2.51 -2.83 20.43
C ASP A 303 -3.32 -1.66 19.85
N ALA A 304 -4.63 -1.71 20.02
CA ALA A 304 -5.52 -0.60 19.68
C ALA A 304 -5.50 0.53 20.74
N GLU A 305 -5.12 0.19 21.97
CA GLU A 305 -4.91 1.13 23.06
C GLU A 305 -3.41 1.36 23.19
N ASP A 306 -2.95 2.60 23.24
CA ASP A 306 -1.52 2.92 23.37
C ASP A 306 -0.96 2.45 24.73
N LYS A 307 -0.66 1.16 24.82
CA LYS A 307 -0.09 0.52 26.01
C LYS A 307 1.44 0.58 26.05
N ARG A 308 2.06 1.18 25.03
CA ARG A 308 3.53 1.29 24.96
C ARG A 308 4.23 -0.07 25.15
N CYS A 309 3.74 -1.13 24.49
CA CYS A 309 4.32 -2.46 24.56
C CYS A 309 5.18 -2.78 23.35
N PHE A 310 6.25 -3.52 23.56
CA PHE A 310 7.01 -4.21 22.52
C PHE A 310 7.44 -5.57 23.07
N GLU A 311 6.76 -6.61 22.62
CA GLU A 311 6.99 -7.98 23.08
C GLU A 311 7.18 -8.90 21.88
N CYS A 312 8.35 -9.52 21.76
CA CYS A 312 8.62 -10.52 20.73
C CYS A 312 9.36 -11.70 21.37
N SER A 313 8.94 -12.91 21.02
CA SER A 313 9.68 -14.13 21.34
C SER A 313 10.47 -14.61 20.14
N SER A 314 11.67 -15.12 20.39
CA SER A 314 12.58 -15.70 19.38
C SER A 314 12.81 -14.77 18.17
N ALA A 315 13.00 -13.47 18.42
CA ALA A 315 13.25 -12.47 17.39
C ALA A 315 14.66 -12.65 16.78
N CYS A 316 14.74 -12.57 15.44
CA CYS A 316 15.97 -12.76 14.68
C CYS A 316 16.26 -11.55 13.78
N ASP A 317 17.53 -11.24 13.54
CA ASP A 317 17.93 -10.20 12.58
C ASP A 317 17.79 -10.70 11.14
N LEU A 318 16.85 -10.10 10.42
CA LEU A 318 16.52 -10.49 9.05
C LEU A 318 17.62 -10.12 8.07
N TRP A 319 18.25 -8.94 8.23
CA TRP A 319 19.34 -8.52 7.36
C TRP A 319 20.56 -9.44 7.51
N LEU A 320 20.93 -9.80 8.76
CA LEU A 320 22.03 -10.74 9.02
C LEU A 320 21.77 -12.07 8.33
N ALA A 321 20.55 -12.63 8.45
CA ALA A 321 20.16 -13.87 7.82
C ALA A 321 20.28 -13.81 6.29
N MET A 322 19.76 -12.74 5.68
CA MET A 322 19.86 -12.53 4.24
C MET A 322 21.31 -12.40 3.76
N ASN A 323 22.15 -11.71 4.53
CA ASN A 323 23.57 -11.54 4.21
C ASN A 323 24.36 -12.85 4.35
N MET A 324 24.08 -13.66 5.37
CA MET A 324 24.66 -15.01 5.51
C MET A 324 24.30 -15.87 4.31
N LYS A 325 23.03 -15.91 3.91
CA LYS A 325 22.55 -16.66 2.75
C LYS A 325 23.14 -16.18 1.43
N LYS A 326 23.39 -14.88 1.30
CA LYS A 326 24.05 -14.29 0.12
C LYS A 326 25.51 -14.71 0.01
N ASN A 327 26.22 -14.81 1.14
CA ASN A 327 27.63 -15.16 1.20
C ASN A 327 27.84 -16.69 1.08
N ASP A 328 26.95 -17.49 1.63
CA ASP A 328 26.95 -18.95 1.52
C ASP A 328 25.55 -19.48 1.16
N ARG A 329 25.37 -19.93 -0.07
CA ARG A 329 24.09 -20.43 -0.59
C ARG A 329 23.62 -21.71 0.09
N TYR A 330 24.53 -22.49 0.67
CA TYR A 330 24.20 -23.74 1.37
C TYR A 330 23.91 -23.54 2.86
N CYS A 331 24.23 -22.38 3.39
CA CYS A 331 23.91 -22.01 4.77
C CYS A 331 22.39 -21.97 4.99
N VAL A 332 21.93 -22.50 6.11
CA VAL A 332 20.60 -22.26 6.68
C VAL A 332 20.78 -21.29 7.85
N PRO A 333 20.56 -20.00 7.65
CA PRO A 333 20.86 -18.99 8.65
C PRO A 333 20.19 -19.23 10.01
N GLY A 334 18.98 -19.81 10.01
CA GLY A 334 18.26 -20.16 11.22
C GLY A 334 18.99 -21.13 12.16
N ASP A 335 19.88 -21.96 11.63
CA ASP A 335 20.69 -22.88 12.45
C ASP A 335 21.83 -22.18 13.21
N SER A 336 22.20 -20.97 12.80
CA SER A 336 23.37 -20.24 13.32
C SER A 336 23.00 -18.92 13.98
N ILE A 337 21.86 -18.32 13.65
CA ILE A 337 21.41 -17.07 14.24
C ILE A 337 20.82 -17.34 15.61
N VAL A 338 21.29 -16.58 16.58
CA VAL A 338 20.78 -16.65 17.97
C VAL A 338 19.54 -15.77 18.06
N ALA A 339 18.39 -16.41 18.19
CA ALA A 339 17.13 -15.74 18.45
C ALA A 339 17.12 -15.13 19.87
N ASN A 340 16.53 -13.94 20.04
CA ASN A 340 16.43 -13.25 21.31
C ASN A 340 14.98 -12.85 21.60
N ASP A 341 14.62 -12.85 22.88
CA ASP A 341 13.35 -12.29 23.31
C ASP A 341 13.49 -10.78 23.56
N ILE A 342 12.44 -10.03 23.21
CA ILE A 342 12.37 -8.59 23.44
C ILE A 342 11.16 -8.31 24.28
N TYR A 343 11.37 -7.59 25.38
CA TYR A 343 10.29 -7.20 26.27
C TYR A 343 10.46 -5.77 26.78
N LEU A 344 9.60 -4.88 26.31
CA LEU A 344 9.44 -3.52 26.80
C LEU A 344 7.97 -3.30 27.18
N GLY A 345 7.74 -3.12 28.47
CA GLY A 345 6.40 -2.90 29.00
C GLY A 345 5.98 -1.44 29.04
N PRO A 346 4.78 -1.15 29.56
CA PRO A 346 4.20 0.20 29.58
C PRO A 346 5.01 1.22 30.36
N THR A 347 5.70 0.76 31.43
CA THR A 347 6.48 1.61 32.34
C THR A 347 7.95 1.77 31.90
N ASP A 348 8.39 1.04 30.87
CA ASP A 348 9.77 1.06 30.40
C ASP A 348 9.96 2.24 29.45
N GLY A 349 10.63 3.31 29.91
CA GLY A 349 10.95 4.49 29.09
C GLY A 349 12.14 4.26 28.18
N SER A 350 13.12 3.51 28.65
CA SER A 350 14.31 3.18 27.89
C SER A 350 14.79 1.75 28.15
N LEU A 351 15.56 1.23 27.17
CA LEU A 351 16.32 -0.01 27.31
C LEU A 351 17.80 0.28 27.05
N VAL A 352 18.63 -0.03 28.02
CA VAL A 352 20.08 0.10 27.90
C VAL A 352 20.70 -1.28 27.80
N ILE A 353 21.40 -1.55 26.69
CA ILE A 353 22.02 -2.83 26.40
C ILE A 353 23.53 -2.67 26.53
N THR A 354 24.13 -3.37 27.48
CA THR A 354 25.58 -3.35 27.73
C THR A 354 26.25 -4.66 27.34
N GLY A 355 27.57 -4.70 27.38
CA GLY A 355 28.34 -5.92 27.15
C GLY A 355 29.51 -5.73 26.18
N LYS A 356 30.29 -6.80 25.99
CA LYS A 356 31.51 -6.80 25.17
C LYS A 356 31.25 -6.44 23.70
N ASN A 357 32.24 -5.91 23.03
CA ASN A 357 32.20 -5.71 21.56
C ASN A 357 32.03 -7.06 20.87
N ASN A 358 31.41 -7.04 19.72
CA ASN A 358 31.06 -8.24 18.92
C ASN A 358 30.12 -9.23 19.60
N ALA A 359 29.43 -8.83 20.68
CA ALA A 359 28.47 -9.70 21.39
C ALA A 359 27.03 -9.64 20.83
N GLY A 360 26.83 -9.05 19.65
CA GLY A 360 25.52 -9.01 18.97
C GLY A 360 24.62 -7.82 19.34
N LYS A 361 25.09 -6.88 20.17
CA LYS A 361 24.28 -5.72 20.63
C LYS A 361 23.68 -4.88 19.48
N THR A 362 24.50 -4.50 18.51
CA THR A 362 24.07 -3.72 17.33
C THR A 362 23.08 -4.50 16.46
N VAL A 363 23.28 -5.82 16.33
CA VAL A 363 22.37 -6.73 15.62
C VAL A 363 21.01 -6.74 16.32
N PHE A 364 21.00 -6.88 17.66
CA PHE A 364 19.77 -6.86 18.45
C PHE A 364 19.02 -5.51 18.35
N LEU A 365 19.75 -4.40 18.39
CA LEU A 365 19.16 -3.05 18.23
C LEU A 365 18.50 -2.90 16.85
N ARG A 366 19.17 -3.37 15.78
CA ARG A 366 18.62 -3.37 14.43
C ARG A 366 17.39 -4.27 14.32
N THR A 367 17.40 -5.42 14.96
CA THR A 367 16.26 -6.34 15.04
C THR A 367 15.03 -5.62 15.60
N ILE A 368 15.17 -4.86 16.71
CA ILE A 368 14.07 -4.06 17.26
C ILE A 368 13.53 -3.08 16.21
N GLY A 369 14.40 -2.31 15.56
CA GLY A 369 13.99 -1.31 14.57
C GLY A 369 13.28 -1.92 13.36
N ILE A 370 13.85 -2.99 12.78
CA ILE A 370 13.26 -3.66 11.61
C ILE A 370 11.93 -4.33 11.95
N ILE A 371 11.83 -4.99 13.12
CA ILE A 371 10.55 -5.58 13.56
C ILE A 371 9.50 -4.48 13.75
N GLN A 372 9.84 -3.34 14.36
CA GLN A 372 8.90 -2.23 14.52
C GLN A 372 8.38 -1.73 13.17
N VAL A 373 9.28 -1.51 12.19
CA VAL A 373 8.92 -1.05 10.84
C VAL A 373 8.01 -2.05 10.13
N LEU A 374 8.40 -3.33 10.11
CA LEU A 374 7.62 -4.37 9.43
C LEU A 374 6.26 -4.60 10.12
N ALA A 375 6.25 -4.63 11.45
CA ALA A 375 5.03 -4.84 12.22
C ALA A 375 4.03 -3.69 12.03
N GLN A 376 4.48 -2.43 12.05
CA GLN A 376 3.60 -1.27 11.77
C GLN A 376 3.16 -1.19 10.30
N ALA A 377 3.88 -1.80 9.39
CA ALA A 377 3.39 -1.99 8.03
C ALA A 377 2.30 -3.08 7.92
N GLY A 378 2.07 -3.90 8.95
CA GLY A 378 1.21 -5.08 8.89
C GLY A 378 1.84 -6.26 8.17
N LEU A 379 3.17 -6.31 8.09
CA LEU A 379 3.97 -7.30 7.38
C LEU A 379 4.47 -8.41 8.32
N PRO A 380 4.85 -9.60 7.81
CA PRO A 380 5.44 -10.66 8.58
C PRO A 380 6.77 -10.22 9.22
N VAL A 381 7.00 -10.68 10.43
CA VAL A 381 8.23 -10.40 11.19
C VAL A 381 8.98 -11.69 11.52
N PRO A 382 10.31 -11.66 11.61
CA PRO A 382 11.13 -12.83 11.93
C PRO A 382 11.14 -13.13 13.43
N ALA A 383 10.01 -13.57 13.97
CA ALA A 383 9.82 -13.92 15.37
C ALA A 383 8.76 -15.03 15.52
N GLU A 384 8.73 -15.76 16.64
CA GLU A 384 7.65 -16.72 16.93
C GLU A 384 6.36 -16.01 17.33
N THR A 385 6.47 -14.95 18.12
CA THR A 385 5.34 -14.08 18.48
C THR A 385 5.80 -12.63 18.44
N CYS A 386 4.90 -11.73 18.07
CA CYS A 386 5.15 -10.30 18.07
C CYS A 386 3.90 -9.53 18.45
N TYR A 387 4.00 -8.72 19.50
CA TYR A 387 2.98 -7.82 19.97
C TYR A 387 3.59 -6.44 20.20
N ILE A 388 3.08 -5.42 19.49
CA ILE A 388 3.61 -4.06 19.55
C ILE A 388 2.52 -3.03 19.75
N SER A 389 2.89 -1.91 20.38
CA SER A 389 2.17 -0.64 20.23
C SER A 389 2.78 0.15 19.07
N PRO A 390 1.96 0.82 18.25
CA PRO A 390 2.47 1.72 17.20
C PRO A 390 3.28 2.87 17.80
N VAL A 391 4.34 3.27 17.08
CA VAL A 391 5.08 4.50 17.37
C VAL A 391 4.75 5.54 16.32
N HIS A 392 4.78 6.84 16.67
CA HIS A 392 4.50 7.92 15.72
C HIS A 392 5.67 8.16 14.76
N GLY A 393 6.89 8.11 15.31
CA GLY A 393 8.14 8.21 14.54
C GLY A 393 9.17 7.18 15.03
N LEU A 394 10.06 6.77 14.13
CA LEU A 394 11.20 5.92 14.44
C LEU A 394 12.47 6.61 13.97
N TYR A 395 13.37 6.85 14.91
CA TYR A 395 14.63 7.53 14.69
C TYR A 395 15.79 6.64 15.12
N ALA A 396 16.82 6.56 14.30
CA ALA A 396 17.97 5.72 14.56
C ALA A 396 19.27 6.48 14.30
N TYR A 397 20.20 6.40 15.22
CA TYR A 397 21.56 6.90 15.07
C TYR A 397 22.57 5.79 15.39
N PHE A 398 23.33 5.40 14.37
CA PHE A 398 24.38 4.40 14.49
C PHE A 398 25.71 5.05 14.15
N THR A 399 26.60 5.09 15.13
CA THR A 399 27.93 5.70 14.95
C THR A 399 28.69 5.01 13.82
N ALA A 400 29.16 5.76 12.83
CA ALA A 400 29.99 5.24 11.75
C ALA A 400 31.39 4.87 12.26
N MET A 401 31.93 3.72 11.83
CA MET A 401 33.21 3.20 12.29
C MET A 401 34.44 3.96 11.76
N ASP A 402 34.32 5.03 10.97
CA ASP A 402 35.48 5.67 10.34
C ASP A 402 35.60 7.19 10.52
N THR A 403 36.78 7.56 10.91
CA THR A 403 37.64 8.73 10.64
C THR A 403 37.39 10.08 11.30
N GLY A 404 38.38 10.54 12.14
CA GLY A 404 38.87 11.92 12.22
C GLY A 404 38.46 12.73 13.46
N ASN A 405 39.28 13.72 13.78
CA ASN A 405 39.08 14.72 14.84
C ASN A 405 37.85 15.61 14.56
N GLY A 406 37.09 15.96 15.59
CA GLY A 406 35.87 16.77 15.49
C GLY A 406 34.55 16.00 15.71
N ARG A 407 34.65 14.73 15.97
CA ARG A 407 33.57 13.74 15.96
C ARG A 407 32.50 13.95 17.02
N PHE A 408 32.88 14.34 18.23
CA PHE A 408 31.95 14.49 19.37
C PHE A 408 30.97 15.64 19.15
N GLU A 409 31.44 16.79 18.69
CA GLU A 409 30.57 17.93 18.41
C GLU A 409 29.56 17.63 17.28
N ASP A 410 29.99 16.93 16.23
CA ASP A 410 29.13 16.55 15.12
C ASP A 410 28.10 15.51 15.54
N GLU A 411 28.50 14.56 16.39
CA GLU A 411 27.63 13.55 16.99
C GLU A 411 26.57 14.19 17.89
N VAL A 412 27.00 15.07 18.81
CA VAL A 412 26.09 15.82 19.68
C VAL A 412 25.10 16.67 18.86
N LYS A 413 25.55 17.37 17.81
CA LYS A 413 24.70 18.16 16.94
C LYS A 413 23.67 17.29 16.23
N SER A 414 24.09 16.14 15.70
CA SER A 414 23.19 15.22 14.98
C SER A 414 22.12 14.65 15.91
N ILE A 415 22.51 14.19 17.11
CA ILE A 415 21.58 13.66 18.08
C ILE A 415 20.68 14.78 18.65
N SER A 416 21.21 15.96 18.93
CA SER A 416 20.42 17.11 19.37
C SER A 416 19.36 17.50 18.32
N SER A 417 19.75 17.62 17.05
CA SER A 417 18.80 17.92 15.97
C SER A 417 17.71 16.87 15.84
N MET A 418 18.06 15.59 16.02
CA MET A 418 17.07 14.49 16.05
C MET A 418 16.13 14.64 17.27
N LEU A 419 16.67 14.95 18.47
CA LEU A 419 15.87 15.12 19.67
C LEU A 419 14.94 16.34 19.63
N ASP A 420 15.26 17.37 18.83
CA ASP A 420 14.43 18.55 18.64
C ASP A 420 13.09 18.22 17.91
N ILE A 421 13.05 17.14 17.14
CA ILE A 421 11.86 16.70 16.38
C ILE A 421 11.14 15.51 17.01
N VAL A 422 11.80 14.79 17.93
CA VAL A 422 11.22 13.63 18.62
C VAL A 422 10.14 14.08 19.61
N SER A 423 9.03 13.37 19.63
CA SER A 423 7.88 13.66 20.47
C SER A 423 7.41 12.45 21.27
N GLU A 424 6.41 12.64 22.12
CA GLU A 424 5.76 11.54 22.86
C GLU A 424 5.26 10.45 21.91
N GLY A 425 5.51 9.19 22.27
CA GLY A 425 5.13 8.03 21.47
C GLY A 425 6.14 7.62 20.39
N ASP A 426 7.24 8.37 20.20
CA ASP A 426 8.30 8.00 19.26
C ASP A 426 9.25 6.93 19.84
N LEU A 427 10.00 6.27 18.94
CA LEU A 427 11.07 5.32 19.24
C LEU A 427 12.41 5.83 18.74
N VAL A 428 13.38 5.96 19.63
CA VAL A 428 14.76 6.34 19.32
C VAL A 428 15.69 5.16 19.55
N LEU A 429 16.56 4.88 18.58
CA LEU A 429 17.55 3.80 18.62
C LEU A 429 18.96 4.39 18.54
N LEU A 430 19.76 4.23 19.60
CA LEU A 430 21.12 4.76 19.69
C LEU A 430 22.14 3.62 19.74
N ASN A 431 23.01 3.53 18.73
CA ASN A 431 24.07 2.54 18.73
C ASN A 431 25.41 3.21 19.03
N GLU A 432 25.94 2.90 20.21
CA GLU A 432 27.26 3.36 20.67
C GLU A 432 27.47 4.88 20.58
N ALA A 433 26.43 5.65 20.94
CA ALA A 433 26.46 7.09 20.95
C ALA A 433 27.48 7.66 21.98
N PHE A 434 28.06 8.81 21.64
CA PHE A 434 28.97 9.62 22.47
C PHE A 434 30.31 8.98 22.80
N GLN A 435 30.79 8.00 22.02
CA GLN A 435 32.05 7.29 22.31
C GLN A 435 33.34 8.07 21.94
N SER A 436 33.21 9.22 21.38
CA SER A 436 34.32 10.05 20.93
C SER A 436 34.92 11.00 21.99
N THR A 437 34.42 10.91 23.24
CA THR A 437 34.92 11.70 24.39
C THR A 437 35.33 10.81 25.59
N ALA A 438 35.65 11.40 26.72
CA ALA A 438 35.95 10.65 27.95
C ALA A 438 34.75 9.85 28.44
N TYR A 439 34.97 8.65 28.95
CA TYR A 439 33.88 7.72 29.33
C TYR A 439 32.88 8.31 30.32
N GLU A 440 33.37 9.11 31.30
CA GLU A 440 32.52 9.77 32.29
C GLU A 440 31.60 10.81 31.65
N GLU A 441 32.13 11.68 30.79
CA GLU A 441 31.35 12.68 30.04
C GLU A 441 30.34 12.02 29.11
N ALA A 442 30.75 10.96 28.40
CA ALA A 442 29.87 10.20 27.51
C ALA A 442 28.71 9.56 28.29
N ALA A 443 29.00 8.99 29.46
CA ALA A 443 28.00 8.40 30.31
C ALA A 443 26.99 9.43 30.84
N ASP A 444 27.46 10.60 31.27
CA ASP A 444 26.62 11.70 31.71
C ASP A 444 25.68 12.20 30.61
N VAL A 445 26.22 12.43 29.39
CA VAL A 445 25.40 12.87 28.24
C VAL A 445 24.36 11.82 27.87
N LEU A 446 24.74 10.54 27.81
CA LEU A 446 23.80 9.46 27.51
C LEU A 446 22.70 9.35 28.55
N CYS A 447 23.05 9.40 29.85
CA CYS A 447 22.09 9.36 30.95
C CYS A 447 21.11 10.55 30.89
N ASN A 448 21.58 11.75 30.57
CA ASN A 448 20.71 12.90 30.36
C ASN A 448 19.75 12.72 29.18
N VAL A 449 20.20 12.13 28.06
CA VAL A 449 19.32 11.78 26.92
C VAL A 449 18.26 10.76 27.34
N LEU A 450 18.62 9.72 28.10
CA LEU A 450 17.69 8.71 28.60
C LEU A 450 16.68 9.29 29.60
N ALA A 451 17.14 10.19 30.50
CA ALA A 451 16.26 10.90 31.41
C ALA A 451 15.30 11.85 30.68
N TYR A 452 15.79 12.55 29.64
CA TYR A 452 14.96 13.37 28.77
C TYR A 452 13.90 12.53 28.05
N ALA A 453 14.27 11.36 27.52
CA ALA A 453 13.32 10.42 26.92
C ALA A 453 12.21 10.02 27.89
N ALA A 454 12.60 9.65 29.11
CA ALA A 454 11.64 9.28 30.17
C ALA A 454 10.72 10.43 30.56
N ALA A 455 11.22 11.67 30.58
CA ALA A 455 10.43 12.86 30.91
C ALA A 455 9.49 13.28 29.78
N SER A 456 9.94 13.17 28.52
CA SER A 456 9.21 13.61 27.32
C SER A 456 8.28 12.56 26.74
N GLY A 457 8.28 11.32 27.27
CA GLY A 457 7.34 10.28 26.88
C GLY A 457 7.69 9.52 25.58
N PHE A 458 8.84 9.75 24.97
CA PHE A 458 9.32 8.86 23.91
C PHE A 458 10.14 7.69 24.46
N ARG A 459 10.31 6.63 23.70
CA ARG A 459 11.11 5.47 24.11
C ARG A 459 12.50 5.51 23.49
N CYS A 460 13.53 5.23 24.29
CA CYS A 460 14.91 5.17 23.81
C CYS A 460 15.52 3.78 24.05
N VAL A 461 16.02 3.13 23.01
CA VAL A 461 16.83 1.91 23.12
C VAL A 461 18.26 2.25 22.78
N SER A 462 19.17 2.06 23.74
CA SER A 462 20.57 2.40 23.57
C SER A 462 21.47 1.19 23.77
N VAL A 463 22.42 1.02 22.85
CA VAL A 463 23.53 0.08 22.99
C VAL A 463 24.77 0.86 23.39
N THR A 464 25.44 0.43 24.45
CA THR A 464 26.65 1.10 24.94
C THR A 464 27.59 0.12 25.65
N HIS A 465 28.86 0.50 25.76
CA HIS A 465 29.83 -0.16 26.61
C HIS A 465 30.32 0.76 27.76
N LEU A 466 29.68 1.92 27.90
CA LEU A 466 30.04 2.88 28.93
C LEU A 466 29.77 2.31 30.35
N PRO A 467 30.71 2.42 31.31
CA PRO A 467 30.48 1.95 32.65
C PRO A 467 29.62 2.91 33.45
N GLY A 468 28.99 2.43 34.54
CA GLY A 468 28.29 3.27 35.51
C GLY A 468 26.91 3.80 35.08
N ILE A 469 26.43 3.52 33.88
CA ILE A 469 25.14 4.01 33.38
C ILE A 469 23.97 3.58 34.27
N LYS A 470 24.02 2.36 34.81
CA LYS A 470 22.93 1.82 35.65
C LYS A 470 22.79 2.58 36.94
N GLU A 471 23.90 2.85 37.62
CA GLU A 471 23.98 3.59 38.83
C GLU A 471 23.53 5.04 38.62
N HIS A 472 24.08 5.70 37.63
CA HIS A 472 23.75 7.09 37.31
C HIS A 472 22.27 7.26 36.90
N MET A 473 21.70 6.36 36.11
CA MET A 473 20.26 6.41 35.81
C MET A 473 19.36 6.25 36.99
N ARG A 474 19.75 5.39 37.97
CA ARG A 474 18.98 5.24 39.23
C ARG A 474 19.01 6.53 40.08
N GLU A 475 20.12 7.24 40.10
CA GLU A 475 20.24 8.53 40.76
C GLU A 475 19.30 9.56 40.09
N LEU A 476 19.34 9.70 38.78
CA LEU A 476 18.47 10.61 38.01
C LEU A 476 16.96 10.26 38.16
N GLU A 477 16.60 8.98 38.11
CA GLU A 477 15.21 8.53 38.33
C GLU A 477 14.71 8.92 39.75
N GLY A 478 15.57 8.82 40.75
CA GLY A 478 15.26 9.22 42.11
C GLY A 478 15.14 10.73 42.32
N GLU A 479 16.06 11.49 41.69
CA GLU A 479 16.12 12.96 41.80
C GLU A 479 14.94 13.62 41.07
N PHE A 480 14.69 13.23 39.79
CA PHE A 480 13.70 13.87 38.94
C PHE A 480 12.31 13.20 38.96
N ARG A 481 12.13 12.09 39.71
CA ARG A 481 10.87 11.32 39.76
C ARG A 481 10.30 11.02 38.37
N LEU A 482 11.15 10.49 37.49
CA LEU A 482 10.81 10.24 36.09
C LEU A 482 9.57 9.34 35.98
N PRO A 483 8.63 9.61 35.05
CA PRO A 483 7.41 8.83 34.92
C PRO A 483 7.66 7.42 34.34
N PHE A 484 8.77 7.25 33.60
CA PHE A 484 9.19 5.99 33.00
C PHE A 484 10.59 5.60 33.50
N ARG A 485 10.84 4.29 33.57
CA ARG A 485 12.10 3.76 34.11
C ARG A 485 13.01 3.26 33.03
N ALA A 486 14.32 3.26 33.29
CA ALA A 486 15.30 2.60 32.46
C ALA A 486 15.37 1.10 32.75
N LYS A 487 15.24 0.29 31.75
CA LYS A 487 15.44 -1.15 31.79
C LYS A 487 16.84 -1.49 31.29
N PHE A 488 17.45 -2.52 31.88
CA PHE A 488 18.80 -2.90 31.50
C PHE A 488 18.85 -4.33 30.98
N ALA A 489 19.70 -4.55 30.01
CA ALA A 489 20.02 -5.87 29.49
C ALA A 489 21.52 -5.98 29.23
N GLU A 490 22.04 -7.19 29.26
CA GLU A 490 23.45 -7.47 29.05
C GLU A 490 23.64 -8.56 28.03
N ALA A 491 24.62 -8.36 27.13
CA ALA A 491 25.00 -9.38 26.19
C ALA A 491 25.77 -10.51 26.91
N ALA A 492 25.19 -11.71 26.88
CA ALA A 492 25.67 -12.84 27.63
C ALA A 492 27.00 -13.39 27.07
N VAL A 493 27.80 -13.97 27.97
CA VAL A 493 29.04 -14.68 27.64
C VAL A 493 28.98 -16.10 28.23
N ASP A 494 29.68 -17.02 27.59
CA ASP A 494 29.82 -18.40 28.10
C ASP A 494 30.82 -18.47 29.28
N SER A 495 31.04 -19.68 29.79
CA SER A 495 31.99 -19.94 30.88
C SER A 495 33.45 -19.61 30.56
N GLU A 496 33.79 -19.49 29.27
CA GLU A 496 35.13 -19.09 28.77
C GLU A 496 35.18 -17.58 28.45
N GLY A 497 34.11 -16.84 28.68
CA GLY A 497 34.00 -15.42 28.41
C GLY A 497 33.82 -15.06 26.94
N LYS A 498 33.42 -16.01 26.06
CA LYS A 498 33.10 -15.77 24.67
C LYS A 498 31.64 -15.30 24.53
N PRO A 499 31.33 -14.38 23.61
CA PRO A 499 29.97 -13.95 23.37
C PRO A 499 29.07 -15.10 22.93
N THR A 500 27.90 -15.21 23.54
CA THR A 500 26.85 -16.17 23.14
C THR A 500 25.83 -15.58 22.19
N HIS A 501 25.89 -14.28 21.94
CA HIS A 501 24.92 -13.47 21.20
C HIS A 501 23.50 -13.46 21.80
N LYS A 502 23.32 -13.98 23.02
CA LYS A 502 22.09 -13.81 23.80
C LYS A 502 22.12 -12.48 24.53
N ILE A 503 20.95 -11.87 24.64
CA ILE A 503 20.73 -10.63 25.41
C ILE A 503 19.83 -10.98 26.59
N ASP A 504 20.40 -10.90 27.79
CA ASP A 504 19.69 -11.22 29.04
C ASP A 504 19.18 -9.94 29.71
N PHE A 505 17.88 -9.87 29.95
CA PHE A 505 17.28 -8.76 30.65
C PHE A 505 17.59 -8.85 32.16
N LEU A 506 18.18 -7.81 32.68
CA LEU A 506 18.54 -7.75 34.10
C LEU A 506 17.28 -7.51 34.94
N ARG A 507 17.16 -8.26 36.03
CA ARG A 507 16.12 -7.99 37.05
C ARG A 507 16.36 -6.64 37.68
N GLY A 508 15.31 -5.81 37.77
CA GLY A 508 15.34 -4.46 38.31
C GLY A 508 15.57 -4.41 39.83
#